data_c67779a422818c3bf020e1cf688ce433
#
_entry.id   c67779a422818c3bf020e1cf688ce433
#
_cell.length_a   1.000
_cell.length_b   1.000
_cell.length_c   1.000
_cell.angle_alpha   90.00
_cell.angle_beta   90.00
_cell.angle_gamma   90.00
#
_symmetry.space_group_name_H-M   'P 1'
#
loop_
_entity.id
_entity.type
_entity.pdbx_description
1 polymer ?
#
loop_
_entity_poly.entity_id
_entity_poly.type
_entity_poly.pdbx_seq_one_letter_code
_entity_poly.pdbx_strand_id
1 'polypeptide(L)'
;MSYAEGATAIPLVAGEFLQAQRSYPIVFSNDADAAPLAVTGTAAGTNLFASEGAWAEGHYVPSYVRRYPFISMAPTEGGVTLLGIDLAAAKVTTDAVRDGARALFLEDGSPTTFASASMAFCDAYALEHERTRAFSAALVAENLLATREARIVLSGGAEKRVQGFRLVDEAAFRSLSSDTLATFHRNGWLDLIILHLASQLAWQGLVERSATPAEAPAQAVA
;
A
#
# COMPACT_ATOMS: atom_id res chain seq x y z
N MET A 1 3.78 7.20 -12.06
CA MET A 1 3.99 6.61 -10.70
C MET A 1 5.39 6.00 -10.57
N SER A 2 6.36 6.58 -11.28
CA SER A 2 7.74 6.08 -11.40
C SER A 2 8.44 5.85 -10.05
N TYR A 3 8.15 6.68 -9.04
CA TYR A 3 8.74 6.52 -7.70
C TYR A 3 8.36 5.18 -7.01
N ALA A 4 7.29 4.53 -7.45
CA ALA A 4 6.84 3.25 -6.90
C ALA A 4 7.32 2.03 -7.71
N GLU A 5 8.01 2.22 -8.84
CA GLU A 5 8.44 1.12 -9.73
C GLU A 5 9.46 0.18 -9.08
N GLY A 6 10.26 0.69 -8.14
CA GLY A 6 11.19 -0.12 -7.36
C GLY A 6 10.62 -0.67 -6.05
N ALA A 7 9.37 -0.42 -5.72
CA ALA A 7 8.79 -0.82 -4.45
C ALA A 7 8.21 -2.24 -4.51
N THR A 8 8.89 -3.19 -3.89
CA THR A 8 8.46 -4.61 -3.82
C THR A 8 7.23 -4.81 -2.94
N ALA A 9 6.99 -3.90 -2.00
CA ALA A 9 5.81 -3.89 -1.14
C ALA A 9 5.38 -2.43 -0.89
N ILE A 10 4.07 -2.22 -0.80
CA ILE A 10 3.46 -0.90 -0.63
C ILE A 10 2.64 -0.90 0.66
N PRO A 11 2.83 0.09 1.56
CA PRO A 11 1.98 0.24 2.74
C PRO A 11 0.50 0.34 2.40
N LEU A 12 -0.33 -0.37 3.16
CA LEU A 12 -1.78 -0.30 3.09
C LEU A 12 -2.36 0.26 4.39
N VAL A 13 -3.52 0.89 4.28
CA VAL A 13 -4.36 1.13 5.44
C VAL A 13 -5.53 0.13 5.45
N ALA A 14 -6.09 -0.13 6.64
CA ALA A 14 -7.12 -1.16 6.83
C ALA A 14 -8.34 -0.97 5.92
N GLY A 15 -8.77 0.28 5.71
CA GLY A 15 -9.88 0.61 4.81
C GLY A 15 -9.67 0.22 3.34
N GLU A 16 -8.45 -0.15 2.97
CA GLU A 16 -8.11 -0.58 1.59
C GLU A 16 -8.18 -2.09 1.38
N PHE A 17 -8.26 -2.90 2.45
CA PHE A 17 -8.15 -4.36 2.36
C PHE A 17 -9.17 -4.96 1.39
N LEU A 18 -10.41 -4.49 1.40
CA LEU A 18 -11.47 -4.98 0.52
C LEU A 18 -11.12 -4.82 -0.97
N GLN A 19 -10.44 -3.73 -1.34
CA GLN A 19 -10.04 -3.49 -2.72
C GLN A 19 -8.70 -4.15 -3.04
N ALA A 20 -7.74 -4.03 -2.12
CA ALA A 20 -6.37 -4.50 -2.30
C ALA A 20 -6.28 -6.03 -2.38
N GLN A 21 -7.08 -6.77 -1.61
CA GLN A 21 -7.04 -8.24 -1.52
C GLN A 21 -7.30 -8.93 -2.87
N ARG A 22 -7.96 -8.26 -3.81
CA ARG A 22 -8.21 -8.79 -5.16
C ARG A 22 -6.98 -8.72 -6.07
N SER A 23 -6.05 -7.85 -5.73
CA SER A 23 -4.88 -7.56 -6.58
C SER A 23 -3.58 -8.05 -5.97
N TYR A 24 -3.47 -8.05 -4.64
CA TYR A 24 -2.21 -8.26 -3.92
C TYR A 24 -2.35 -9.23 -2.77
N PRO A 25 -1.33 -10.07 -2.52
CA PRO A 25 -1.17 -10.64 -1.20
C PRO A 25 -0.97 -9.52 -0.18
N ILE A 26 -1.78 -9.50 0.87
CA ILE A 26 -1.61 -8.59 2.00
C ILE A 26 -0.78 -9.33 3.03
N VAL A 27 0.32 -8.74 3.47
CA VAL A 27 1.20 -9.30 4.50
C VAL A 27 1.43 -8.24 5.59
N PHE A 28 2.00 -8.64 6.73
CA PHE A 28 2.40 -7.71 7.78
C PHE A 28 3.92 -7.63 7.85
N SER A 29 4.44 -6.42 8.07
CA SER A 29 5.87 -6.22 8.26
C SER A 29 6.40 -6.99 9.47
N ASN A 30 7.70 -7.30 9.45
CA ASN A 30 8.34 -8.09 10.51
C ASN A 30 8.87 -7.21 11.67
N ASP A 31 8.67 -5.90 11.59
CA ASP A 31 9.01 -4.95 12.66
C ASP A 31 7.94 -4.93 13.78
N ALA A 32 8.17 -4.10 14.79
CA ALA A 32 7.29 -3.98 15.95
C ALA A 32 5.89 -3.46 15.59
N ASP A 33 5.78 -2.61 14.56
CA ASP A 33 4.52 -1.98 14.16
C ASP A 33 3.59 -2.93 13.41
N ALA A 34 4.12 -4.02 12.84
CA ALA A 34 3.36 -4.98 12.05
C ALA A 34 2.48 -4.31 10.99
N ALA A 35 3.03 -3.32 10.29
CA ALA A 35 2.28 -2.57 9.29
C ALA A 35 1.83 -3.48 8.15
N PRO A 36 0.56 -3.40 7.69
CA PRO A 36 0.11 -4.17 6.55
C PRO A 36 0.68 -3.63 5.24
N LEU A 37 1.08 -4.54 4.37
CA LEU A 37 1.74 -4.27 3.10
C LEU A 37 1.07 -5.05 1.97
N ALA A 38 0.84 -4.40 0.83
CA ALA A 38 0.57 -5.09 -0.44
C ALA A 38 1.88 -5.56 -1.05
N VAL A 39 2.02 -6.85 -1.30
CA VAL A 39 3.19 -7.38 -2.02
C VAL A 39 3.01 -7.12 -3.51
N THR A 40 3.90 -6.31 -4.08
CA THR A 40 3.85 -5.87 -5.48
C THR A 40 4.98 -6.44 -6.33
N GLY A 41 5.93 -7.13 -5.72
CA GLY A 41 7.06 -7.73 -6.43
C GLY A 41 7.59 -9.00 -5.75
N THR A 42 8.32 -9.79 -6.51
CA THR A 42 8.94 -11.05 -6.08
C THR A 42 10.47 -10.97 -5.98
N ALA A 43 11.05 -9.83 -6.33
CA ALA A 43 12.47 -9.54 -6.24
C ALA A 43 12.67 -8.11 -5.73
N ALA A 44 13.75 -7.89 -4.97
CA ALA A 44 14.07 -6.57 -4.45
C ALA A 44 14.18 -5.54 -5.58
N GLY A 45 13.63 -4.35 -5.35
CA GLY A 45 13.67 -3.26 -6.31
C GLY A 45 12.72 -3.44 -7.52
N THR A 46 11.74 -4.34 -7.45
CA THR A 46 10.81 -4.61 -8.56
C THR A 46 9.37 -4.48 -8.10
N ASN A 47 8.59 -3.71 -8.85
CA ASN A 47 7.13 -3.65 -8.73
C ASN A 47 6.53 -4.14 -10.05
N LEU A 48 5.75 -5.23 -10.00
CA LEU A 48 5.14 -5.85 -11.17
C LEU A 48 3.85 -5.16 -11.63
N PHE A 49 3.43 -4.13 -10.91
CA PHE A 49 2.21 -3.37 -11.19
C PHE A 49 2.48 -1.91 -11.58
N ALA A 50 3.73 -1.46 -11.51
CA ALA A 50 4.11 -0.09 -11.89
C ALA A 50 5.20 -0.12 -12.95
N SER A 51 4.95 0.50 -14.09
CA SER A 51 5.88 0.61 -15.21
C SER A 51 5.63 1.91 -15.97
N GLU A 52 6.70 2.57 -16.42
CA GLU A 52 6.64 3.80 -17.24
C GLU A 52 5.75 4.91 -16.63
N GLY A 53 5.77 5.01 -15.30
CA GLY A 53 4.98 6.02 -14.56
C GLY A 53 3.49 5.68 -14.44
N ALA A 54 3.02 4.55 -14.99
CA ALA A 54 1.63 4.08 -14.92
C ALA A 54 1.48 2.90 -13.95
N TRP A 55 0.26 2.67 -13.50
CA TRP A 55 -0.13 1.49 -12.74
C TRP A 55 -0.88 0.53 -13.64
N ALA A 56 -0.69 -0.77 -13.43
CA ALA A 56 -1.32 -1.81 -14.24
C ALA A 56 -2.85 -1.68 -14.21
N GLU A 57 -3.47 -1.64 -15.39
CA GLU A 57 -4.91 -1.49 -15.54
C GLU A 57 -5.68 -2.62 -14.84
N GLY A 58 -6.83 -2.29 -14.28
CA GLY A 58 -7.68 -3.23 -13.53
C GLY A 58 -7.20 -3.57 -12.12
N HIS A 59 -6.05 -3.05 -11.70
CA HIS A 59 -5.51 -3.28 -10.35
C HIS A 59 -5.67 -2.06 -9.45
N TYR A 60 -5.95 -2.33 -8.18
CA TYR A 60 -6.10 -1.28 -7.18
C TYR A 60 -4.81 -0.50 -6.98
N VAL A 61 -4.86 0.82 -6.99
CA VAL A 61 -3.72 1.68 -6.66
C VAL A 61 -3.76 2.04 -5.18
N PRO A 62 -2.82 1.59 -4.34
CA PRO A 62 -2.81 1.92 -2.92
C PRO A 62 -2.81 3.42 -2.64
N SER A 63 -3.50 3.85 -1.58
CA SER A 63 -3.58 5.26 -1.18
C SER A 63 -2.21 5.85 -0.89
N TYR A 64 -1.30 5.05 -0.38
CA TYR A 64 0.11 5.45 -0.21
C TYR A 64 0.73 5.94 -1.52
N VAL A 65 0.42 5.30 -2.64
CA VAL A 65 0.87 5.70 -3.98
C VAL A 65 0.06 6.88 -4.50
N ARG A 66 -1.26 6.89 -4.31
CA ARG A 66 -2.15 7.94 -4.83
C ARG A 66 -1.92 9.30 -4.21
N ARG A 67 -1.55 9.36 -2.92
CA ARG A 67 -1.30 10.62 -2.21
C ARG A 67 -0.07 11.35 -2.71
N TYR A 68 0.91 10.66 -3.27
CA TYR A 68 2.14 11.29 -3.75
C TYR A 68 1.87 12.30 -4.88
N PRO A 69 2.42 13.51 -4.82
CA PRO A 69 3.56 13.96 -4.02
C PRO A 69 3.19 14.63 -2.70
N PHE A 70 1.97 14.48 -2.21
CA PHE A 70 1.52 15.11 -0.97
C PHE A 70 1.70 14.19 0.23
N ILE A 71 2.00 14.80 1.39
CA ILE A 71 2.01 14.13 2.69
C ILE A 71 1.34 15.03 3.73
N SER A 72 0.56 14.44 4.64
CA SER A 72 0.12 15.12 5.84
C SER A 72 1.26 15.12 6.85
N MET A 73 1.62 16.26 7.35
CA MET A 73 2.61 16.43 8.41
C MET A 73 1.89 16.79 9.69
N ALA A 74 1.94 15.89 10.68
CA ALA A 74 1.41 16.19 12.00
C ALA A 74 2.24 17.32 12.64
N PRO A 75 1.57 18.29 13.30
CA PRO A 75 2.28 19.35 13.99
C PRO A 75 3.02 18.78 15.20
N THR A 76 4.13 19.40 15.55
CA THR A 76 4.61 19.39 16.94
C THR A 76 3.50 19.95 17.82
N GLU A 77 3.32 19.39 19.02
CA GLU A 77 2.24 19.63 19.99
C GLU A 77 1.42 20.93 19.79
N GLY A 78 0.14 20.79 19.50
CA GLY A 78 -0.83 21.90 19.46
C GLY A 78 -0.87 22.71 18.16
N GLY A 79 -0.14 22.35 17.12
CA GLY A 79 -0.14 23.06 15.84
C GLY A 79 -1.22 22.58 14.85
N VAL A 80 -1.32 23.24 13.72
CA VAL A 80 -2.20 22.89 12.60
C VAL A 80 -1.54 21.82 11.72
N THR A 81 -2.28 20.82 11.29
CA THR A 81 -1.80 19.85 10.29
C THR A 81 -1.39 20.57 9.00
N LEU A 82 -0.20 20.31 8.51
CA LEU A 82 0.32 20.90 7.28
C LEU A 82 0.28 19.89 6.14
N LEU A 83 -0.03 20.37 4.95
CA LEU A 83 0.15 19.62 3.72
C LEU A 83 1.58 19.85 3.20
N GLY A 84 2.42 18.83 3.30
CA GLY A 84 3.73 18.82 2.68
C GLY A 84 3.66 18.38 1.23
N ILE A 85 4.61 18.86 0.42
CA ILE A 85 4.76 18.44 -0.97
C ILE A 85 6.23 18.10 -1.26
N ASP A 86 6.45 17.00 -1.95
CA ASP A 86 7.78 16.64 -2.45
C ASP A 86 8.09 17.47 -3.71
N LEU A 87 8.93 18.50 -3.56
CA LEU A 87 9.32 19.38 -4.65
C LEU A 87 10.20 18.72 -5.70
N ALA A 88 10.84 17.59 -5.38
CA ALA A 88 11.64 16.81 -6.33
C ALA A 88 10.79 15.88 -7.22
N ALA A 89 9.50 15.77 -6.92
CA ALA A 89 8.59 14.92 -7.70
C ALA A 89 8.45 15.45 -9.14
N ALA A 90 8.60 14.56 -10.12
CA ALA A 90 8.47 14.90 -11.54
C ALA A 90 7.10 15.54 -11.93
N LYS A 91 6.09 15.37 -11.07
CA LYS A 91 4.75 15.95 -11.23
C LYS A 91 4.63 17.38 -10.67
N VAL A 92 5.64 17.87 -9.95
CA VAL A 92 5.65 19.20 -9.34
C VAL A 92 6.44 20.13 -10.24
N THR A 93 5.91 21.33 -10.48
CA THR A 93 6.57 22.40 -11.24
C THR A 93 6.23 23.75 -10.65
N THR A 94 7.16 24.68 -10.75
CA THR A 94 6.95 26.09 -10.46
C THR A 94 6.53 26.87 -11.73
N ASP A 95 6.52 26.24 -12.89
CA ASP A 95 6.09 26.84 -14.15
C ASP A 95 4.57 26.72 -14.31
N ALA A 96 3.86 27.82 -14.11
CA ALA A 96 2.41 27.91 -14.22
C ALA A 96 1.88 27.70 -15.66
N VAL A 97 2.74 27.80 -16.65
CA VAL A 97 2.38 27.69 -18.09
C VAL A 97 2.52 26.25 -18.58
N ARG A 98 3.15 25.38 -17.80
CA ARG A 98 3.37 23.99 -18.18
C ARG A 98 2.03 23.26 -18.35
N ASP A 99 1.87 22.59 -19.49
CA ASP A 99 0.67 21.83 -19.82
C ASP A 99 0.29 20.82 -18.73
N GLY A 100 -1.00 20.83 -18.35
CA GLY A 100 -1.56 19.95 -17.32
C GLY A 100 -1.20 20.33 -15.88
N ALA A 101 -0.42 21.39 -15.64
CA ALA A 101 -0.15 21.88 -14.31
C ALA A 101 -1.43 22.47 -13.69
N ARG A 102 -1.68 22.15 -12.42
CA ARG A 102 -2.78 22.72 -11.62
C ARG A 102 -2.19 23.54 -10.48
N ALA A 103 -2.61 24.80 -10.37
CA ALA A 103 -2.21 25.67 -9.29
C ALA A 103 -2.66 25.11 -7.93
N LEU A 104 -1.83 25.26 -6.91
CA LEU A 104 -2.19 24.92 -5.54
C LEU A 104 -2.85 26.10 -4.82
N PHE A 105 -2.53 27.33 -5.22
CA PHE A 105 -3.04 28.54 -4.61
C PHE A 105 -3.67 29.45 -5.66
N LEU A 106 -4.69 30.19 -5.27
CA LEU A 106 -5.29 31.28 -6.02
C LEU A 106 -4.42 32.55 -5.90
N GLU A 107 -4.74 33.58 -6.67
CA GLU A 107 -4.02 34.87 -6.64
C GLU A 107 -4.05 35.56 -5.28
N ASP A 108 -5.10 35.35 -4.50
CA ASP A 108 -5.26 35.85 -3.14
C ASP A 108 -4.53 35.04 -2.06
N GLY A 109 -3.80 33.96 -2.47
CA GLY A 109 -3.09 33.07 -1.57
C GLY A 109 -3.95 31.97 -0.94
N SER A 110 -5.24 31.92 -1.20
CA SER A 110 -6.12 30.85 -0.72
C SER A 110 -5.88 29.53 -1.49
N PRO A 111 -6.12 28.36 -0.87
CA PRO A 111 -5.94 27.09 -1.54
C PRO A 111 -6.98 26.89 -2.66
N THR A 112 -6.56 26.31 -3.77
CA THR A 112 -7.48 25.89 -4.83
C THR A 112 -8.30 24.67 -4.37
N THR A 113 -9.41 24.37 -5.07
CA THR A 113 -10.18 23.15 -4.84
C THR A 113 -9.32 21.89 -4.93
N PHE A 114 -8.32 21.87 -5.83
CA PHE A 114 -7.39 20.77 -5.96
C PHE A 114 -6.48 20.61 -4.73
N ALA A 115 -5.93 21.70 -4.21
CA ALA A 115 -5.12 21.67 -2.98
C ALA A 115 -5.94 21.24 -1.77
N SER A 116 -7.16 21.76 -1.63
CA SER A 116 -8.09 21.41 -0.55
C SER A 116 -8.48 19.90 -0.60
N ALA A 117 -8.76 19.38 -1.79
CA ALA A 117 -9.05 17.96 -1.97
C ALA A 117 -7.83 17.07 -1.66
N SER A 118 -6.63 17.52 -2.03
CA SER A 118 -5.38 16.80 -1.71
C SER A 118 -5.11 16.77 -0.20
N MET A 119 -5.37 17.87 0.50
CA MET A 119 -5.29 17.93 1.96
C MET A 119 -6.29 16.95 2.61
N ALA A 120 -7.57 17.03 2.21
CA ALA A 120 -8.61 16.14 2.75
C ALA A 120 -8.28 14.66 2.51
N PHE A 121 -7.69 14.31 1.36
CA PHE A 121 -7.23 12.95 1.08
C PHE A 121 -6.09 12.52 2.01
N CYS A 122 -5.11 13.38 2.24
CA CYS A 122 -4.01 13.10 3.16
C CYS A 122 -4.48 12.98 4.61
N ASP A 123 -5.43 13.81 5.04
CA ASP A 123 -6.01 13.74 6.39
C ASP A 123 -6.82 12.45 6.60
N ALA A 124 -7.62 12.06 5.60
CA ALA A 124 -8.33 10.78 5.63
C ALA A 124 -7.36 9.59 5.68
N TYR A 125 -6.27 9.65 4.93
CA TYR A 125 -5.21 8.63 4.98
C TYR A 125 -4.56 8.56 6.37
N ALA A 126 -4.25 9.71 7.00
CA ALA A 126 -3.65 9.74 8.33
C ALA A 126 -4.59 9.13 9.39
N LEU A 127 -5.90 9.42 9.33
CA LEU A 127 -6.89 8.82 10.20
C LEU A 127 -6.98 7.30 10.02
N GLU A 128 -7.02 6.83 8.78
CA GLU A 128 -7.03 5.39 8.47
C GLU A 128 -5.72 4.70 8.89
N HIS A 129 -4.59 5.40 8.82
CA HIS A 129 -3.31 4.89 9.30
C HIS A 129 -3.33 4.65 10.82
N GLU A 130 -3.90 5.56 11.62
CA GLU A 130 -4.05 5.35 13.07
C GLU A 130 -4.98 4.15 13.39
N ARG A 131 -6.10 4.00 12.66
CA ARG A 131 -6.98 2.83 12.80
C ARG A 131 -6.25 1.54 12.45
N THR A 132 -5.40 1.59 11.43
CA THR A 132 -4.58 0.45 10.99
C THR A 132 -3.56 0.07 12.05
N ARG A 133 -2.91 1.05 12.69
CA ARG A 133 -1.99 0.79 13.80
C ARG A 133 -2.69 0.11 14.99
N ALA A 134 -3.90 0.55 15.33
CA ALA A 134 -4.69 -0.08 16.39
C ALA A 134 -5.02 -1.55 16.05
N PHE A 135 -5.39 -1.84 14.80
CA PHE A 135 -5.60 -3.21 14.32
C PHE A 135 -4.33 -4.05 14.41
N SER A 136 -3.20 -3.56 13.89
CA SER A 136 -1.91 -4.26 13.94
C SER A 136 -1.46 -4.53 15.38
N ALA A 137 -1.61 -3.55 16.26
CA ALA A 137 -1.29 -3.72 17.68
C ALA A 137 -2.15 -4.80 18.34
N ALA A 138 -3.45 -4.90 17.99
CA ALA A 138 -4.32 -5.96 18.48
C ALA A 138 -3.88 -7.35 17.99
N LEU A 139 -3.48 -7.48 16.72
CA LEU A 139 -2.95 -8.75 16.19
C LEU A 139 -1.67 -9.19 16.93
N VAL A 140 -0.79 -8.23 17.23
CA VAL A 140 0.44 -8.50 17.99
C VAL A 140 0.12 -8.90 19.43
N ALA A 141 -0.77 -8.17 20.11
CA ALA A 141 -1.14 -8.44 21.51
C ALA A 141 -1.77 -9.83 21.70
N GLU A 142 -2.57 -10.27 20.73
CA GLU A 142 -3.20 -11.60 20.75
C GLU A 142 -2.32 -12.70 20.14
N ASN A 143 -1.04 -12.39 19.80
CA ASN A 143 -0.09 -13.32 19.18
C ASN A 143 -0.62 -14.00 17.90
N LEU A 144 -1.38 -13.26 17.10
CA LEU A 144 -2.00 -13.78 15.87
C LEU A 144 -1.08 -13.76 14.65
N LEU A 145 0.12 -13.19 14.75
CA LEU A 145 1.03 -13.06 13.63
C LEU A 145 2.17 -14.08 13.70
N ALA A 146 2.31 -14.88 12.64
CA ALA A 146 3.40 -15.83 12.48
C ALA A 146 4.30 -15.44 11.30
N THR A 147 5.63 -15.51 11.51
CA THR A 147 6.61 -15.32 10.43
C THR A 147 6.44 -16.39 9.37
N ARG A 148 6.42 -15.98 8.11
CA ARG A 148 6.25 -16.86 6.96
C ARG A 148 7.23 -16.50 5.85
N GLU A 149 7.41 -17.42 4.92
CA GLU A 149 8.07 -17.20 3.64
C GLU A 149 7.16 -17.69 2.50
N ALA A 150 7.22 -17.03 1.36
CA ALA A 150 6.59 -17.50 0.14
C ALA A 150 7.67 -18.06 -0.78
N ARG A 151 7.51 -19.34 -1.18
CA ARG A 151 8.37 -20.00 -2.16
C ARG A 151 7.66 -19.98 -3.51
N ILE A 152 8.30 -19.35 -4.48
CA ILE A 152 7.78 -19.17 -5.82
C ILE A 152 8.62 -20.01 -6.77
N VAL A 153 8.00 -20.99 -7.44
CA VAL A 153 8.65 -21.81 -8.47
C VAL A 153 8.25 -21.25 -9.83
N LEU A 154 9.22 -20.75 -10.57
CA LEU A 154 9.02 -20.21 -11.92
C LEU A 154 8.96 -21.33 -12.96
N SER A 155 8.36 -21.05 -14.12
CA SER A 155 8.16 -22.01 -15.24
C SER A 155 9.45 -22.69 -15.74
N GLY A 156 10.63 -22.11 -15.46
CA GLY A 156 11.95 -22.68 -15.76
C GLY A 156 12.59 -23.48 -14.63
N GLY A 157 11.85 -23.77 -13.54
CA GLY A 157 12.35 -24.51 -12.36
C GLY A 157 13.18 -23.64 -11.39
N ALA A 158 13.41 -22.36 -11.69
CA ALA A 158 14.06 -21.43 -10.76
C ALA A 158 13.14 -21.11 -9.57
N GLU A 159 13.70 -21.16 -8.37
CA GLU A 159 12.97 -20.80 -7.14
C GLU A 159 13.31 -19.37 -6.72
N LYS A 160 12.29 -18.61 -6.38
CA LYS A 160 12.41 -17.33 -5.68
C LYS A 160 11.80 -17.45 -4.29
N ARG A 161 12.38 -16.75 -3.31
CA ARG A 161 11.85 -16.69 -1.95
C ARG A 161 11.56 -15.24 -1.59
N VAL A 162 10.34 -15.00 -1.14
CA VAL A 162 9.92 -13.74 -0.52
C VAL A 162 9.86 -13.99 0.99
N GLN A 163 10.64 -13.24 1.75
CA GLN A 163 10.81 -13.43 3.20
C GLN A 163 10.68 -12.08 3.93
N GLY A 164 10.68 -12.14 5.27
CA GLY A 164 10.67 -10.93 6.09
C GLY A 164 9.27 -10.35 6.32
N PHE A 165 8.25 -11.21 6.25
CA PHE A 165 6.87 -10.82 6.54
C PHE A 165 6.19 -11.81 7.49
N ARG A 166 5.05 -11.38 8.03
CA ARG A 166 4.16 -12.19 8.86
C ARG A 166 2.79 -12.30 8.21
N LEU A 167 2.10 -13.39 8.51
CA LEU A 167 0.69 -13.61 8.17
C LEU A 167 -0.08 -13.89 9.45
N VAL A 168 -1.40 -13.71 9.41
CA VAL A 168 -2.27 -14.20 10.48
C VAL A 168 -2.18 -15.72 10.53
N ASP A 169 -1.92 -16.26 11.71
CA ASP A 169 -1.98 -17.70 11.98
C ASP A 169 -3.45 -18.12 12.13
N GLU A 170 -3.93 -18.89 11.17
CA GLU A 170 -5.33 -19.33 11.14
C GLU A 170 -5.71 -20.18 12.37
N ALA A 171 -4.80 -21.00 12.86
CA ALA A 171 -5.07 -21.85 14.02
C ALA A 171 -5.19 -20.99 15.28
N ALA A 172 -4.28 -20.02 15.47
CA ALA A 172 -4.36 -19.06 16.56
C ALA A 172 -5.65 -18.22 16.47
N PHE A 173 -6.00 -17.73 15.28
CA PHE A 173 -7.23 -16.99 15.05
C PHE A 173 -8.49 -17.81 15.42
N ARG A 174 -8.54 -19.07 15.02
CA ARG A 174 -9.68 -19.96 15.33
C ARG A 174 -9.77 -20.35 16.81
N SER A 175 -8.69 -20.17 17.57
CA SER A 175 -8.63 -20.45 19.01
C SER A 175 -8.87 -19.26 19.91
N LEU A 176 -9.21 -18.08 19.34
CA LEU A 176 -9.53 -16.89 20.10
C LEU A 176 -10.69 -17.11 21.05
N SER A 177 -10.61 -16.46 22.24
CA SER A 177 -11.70 -16.46 23.21
C SER A 177 -12.94 -15.75 22.67
N SER A 178 -14.11 -16.09 23.20
CA SER A 178 -15.37 -15.42 22.84
C SER A 178 -15.32 -13.91 23.12
N ASP A 179 -14.63 -13.51 24.18
CA ASP A 179 -14.53 -12.08 24.56
C ASP A 179 -13.63 -11.31 23.60
N THR A 180 -12.51 -11.92 23.18
CA THR A 180 -11.63 -11.34 22.14
C THR A 180 -12.37 -11.26 20.81
N LEU A 181 -13.09 -12.32 20.40
CA LEU A 181 -13.89 -12.32 19.18
C LEU A 181 -14.96 -11.22 19.20
N ALA A 182 -15.67 -11.04 20.32
CA ALA A 182 -16.65 -9.97 20.46
C ALA A 182 -16.01 -8.57 20.35
N THR A 183 -14.80 -8.40 20.89
CA THR A 183 -14.04 -7.16 20.78
C THR A 183 -13.58 -6.90 19.35
N PHE A 184 -13.05 -7.91 18.67
CA PHE A 184 -12.62 -7.83 17.28
C PHE A 184 -13.79 -7.54 16.33
N HIS A 185 -14.96 -8.15 16.60
CA HIS A 185 -16.17 -7.87 15.84
C HIS A 185 -16.62 -6.41 15.99
N ARG A 186 -16.70 -5.89 17.21
CA ARG A 186 -17.10 -4.47 17.47
C ARG A 186 -16.18 -3.46 16.78
N ASN A 187 -14.89 -3.80 16.62
CA ASN A 187 -13.90 -2.93 15.99
C ASN A 187 -13.78 -3.16 14.45
N GLY A 188 -14.55 -4.11 13.88
CA GLY A 188 -14.45 -4.48 12.46
C GLY A 188 -13.18 -5.23 12.09
N TRP A 189 -12.41 -5.72 13.05
CA TRP A 189 -11.13 -6.38 12.82
C TRP A 189 -11.27 -7.82 12.30
N LEU A 190 -12.40 -8.48 12.57
CA LEU A 190 -12.67 -9.81 12.00
C LEU A 190 -12.72 -9.76 10.47
N ASP A 191 -13.38 -8.75 9.91
CA ASP A 191 -13.49 -8.58 8.47
C ASP A 191 -12.11 -8.37 7.84
N LEU A 192 -11.24 -7.59 8.50
CA LEU A 192 -9.87 -7.34 8.03
C LEU A 192 -9.03 -8.61 8.03
N ILE A 193 -9.17 -9.48 9.06
CA ILE A 193 -8.49 -10.77 9.11
C ILE A 193 -8.97 -11.66 7.96
N ILE A 194 -10.28 -11.75 7.72
CA ILE A 194 -10.83 -12.56 6.63
C ILE A 194 -10.34 -12.06 5.27
N LEU A 195 -10.34 -10.74 5.04
CA LEU A 195 -9.81 -10.15 3.80
C LEU A 195 -8.32 -10.41 3.63
N HIS A 196 -7.54 -10.32 4.72
CA HIS A 196 -6.13 -10.69 4.69
C HIS A 196 -5.94 -12.17 4.31
N LEU A 197 -6.67 -13.09 4.92
CA LEU A 197 -6.60 -14.51 4.58
C LEU A 197 -7.01 -14.77 3.12
N ALA A 198 -8.08 -14.13 2.65
CA ALA A 198 -8.52 -14.23 1.26
C ALA A 198 -7.48 -13.68 0.27
N SER A 199 -6.74 -12.63 0.66
CA SER A 199 -5.70 -12.03 -0.18
C SER A 199 -4.55 -12.98 -0.53
N GLN A 200 -4.38 -14.07 0.24
CA GLN A 200 -3.32 -15.05 -0.02
C GLN A 200 -3.50 -15.77 -1.37
N LEU A 201 -4.71 -15.78 -1.92
CA LEU A 201 -4.97 -16.28 -3.28
C LEU A 201 -4.29 -15.42 -4.35
N ALA A 202 -4.01 -14.15 -4.08
CA ALA A 202 -3.34 -13.25 -5.02
C ALA A 202 -1.85 -13.58 -5.27
N TRP A 203 -1.25 -14.46 -4.46
CA TRP A 203 0.11 -14.96 -4.73
C TRP A 203 0.21 -15.60 -6.11
N GLN A 204 -0.83 -16.33 -6.54
CA GLN A 204 -0.83 -16.96 -7.87
C GLN A 204 -0.68 -15.92 -8.98
N GLY A 205 -1.48 -14.86 -8.97
CA GLY A 205 -1.39 -13.78 -9.96
C GLY A 205 -0.05 -13.05 -9.93
N LEU A 206 0.57 -12.90 -8.74
CA LEU A 206 1.90 -12.31 -8.61
C LEU A 206 2.98 -13.22 -9.24
N VAL A 207 2.87 -14.52 -9.07
CA VAL A 207 3.76 -15.52 -9.71
C VAL A 207 3.63 -15.46 -11.23
N GLU A 208 2.41 -15.47 -11.76
CA GLU A 208 2.14 -15.39 -13.19
C GLU A 208 2.75 -14.12 -13.80
N ARG A 209 2.59 -12.96 -13.16
CA ARG A 209 3.22 -11.70 -13.58
C ARG A 209 4.74 -11.76 -13.55
N SER A 210 5.32 -12.42 -12.54
CA SER A 210 6.77 -12.52 -12.42
C SER A 210 7.39 -13.48 -13.46
N ALA A 211 6.60 -14.35 -14.04
CA ALA A 211 7.02 -15.29 -15.09
C ALA A 211 6.91 -14.70 -16.49
N THR A 212 6.08 -13.67 -16.69
CA THR A 212 5.96 -12.96 -17.96
C THR A 212 7.17 -12.03 -18.11
N PRO A 213 8.03 -12.18 -19.14
CA PRO A 213 9.08 -11.19 -19.39
C PRO A 213 8.42 -9.83 -19.59
N ALA A 214 8.93 -8.78 -18.94
CA ALA A 214 8.55 -7.42 -19.33
C ALA A 214 8.79 -7.29 -20.83
N GLU A 215 7.77 -6.99 -21.62
CA GLU A 215 7.95 -6.71 -23.05
C GLU A 215 8.99 -5.60 -23.16
N ALA A 216 10.13 -5.95 -23.73
CA ALA A 216 11.12 -4.96 -24.06
C ALA A 216 10.48 -3.95 -25.01
N PRO A 217 10.68 -2.63 -24.83
CA PRO A 217 10.09 -1.64 -25.74
C PRO A 217 10.50 -2.02 -27.15
N ALA A 218 9.50 -2.11 -28.05
CA ALA A 218 9.74 -2.39 -29.45
C ALA A 218 10.75 -1.37 -29.98
N GLN A 219 11.94 -1.85 -30.32
CA GLN A 219 12.95 -1.03 -30.98
C GLN A 219 12.33 -0.61 -32.30
N ALA A 220 12.04 0.70 -32.44
CA ALA A 220 11.71 1.28 -33.71
C ALA A 220 12.91 1.06 -34.64
N VAL A 221 12.74 0.14 -35.60
CA VAL A 221 13.69 -0.03 -36.69
C VAL A 221 13.50 1.17 -37.62
N ALA A 222 14.55 1.96 -37.76
CA ALA A 222 14.64 3.11 -38.67
C ALA A 222 14.59 2.65 -40.15
#